data_b77c80b8c226a01c587c8f588b1d6c61
#
_entry.id   b77c80b8c226a01c587c8f588b1d6c61
#
_cell.length_a   1.000
_cell.length_b   1.000
_cell.length_c   1.000
_cell.angle_alpha   90.00
_cell.angle_beta   90.00
_cell.angle_gamma   90.00
#
_symmetry.space_group_name_H-M   'P 1'
#
loop_
_entity.id
_entity.type
_entity.pdbx_description
1 polymer ?
#
loop_
_entity_poly.entity_id
_entity_poly.type
_entity_poly.pdbx_seq_one_letter_code
_entity_poly.pdbx_strand_id
1 'polypeptide(L)'
;MHTKSQDLTILTSPPASGKTYWISKLQEVLKSDQILVISPLRALADECREKWGEKICVMTPEEWLVKKTFREVVIFDEFHLFFYWGDSFRPMMWEVFFEISLFSSQTWLLTATLSEEMKEDISLFSTQFDQILWLDHGNQVLKFKPTRYLKAPDKKWIMSQIENEIPAKDVKLVFCQYREEVFSYARKLTASGFTCLTCVGGESRFMAMKLKNNSSPDFIISTTVLSHGVNLPDIKTIYFLYPVNNLDFWIQMTARGGRRGQNYKVIALDVPQGLEWNPWQNTIHILWQNLLRFISLKCFFLKT
;
A
#
# COMPACT_ATOMS: atom_id res chain seq x y z
N MET A 1 -33.85 -16.16 14.23
CA MET A 1 -32.53 -15.52 14.30
C MET A 1 -32.50 -14.50 13.17
N HIS A 2 -32.52 -13.21 13.45
CA HIS A 2 -32.26 -12.22 12.40
C HIS A 2 -30.80 -12.36 11.99
N THR A 3 -30.53 -12.92 10.83
CA THR A 3 -29.22 -12.91 10.22
C THR A 3 -28.86 -11.43 9.96
N LYS A 4 -27.83 -10.95 10.61
CA LYS A 4 -27.33 -9.58 10.42
C LYS A 4 -26.89 -9.46 8.96
N SER A 5 -27.32 -8.41 8.25
CA SER A 5 -26.89 -8.17 6.87
C SER A 5 -25.36 -8.11 6.80
N GLN A 6 -24.82 -8.78 5.78
CA GLN A 6 -23.38 -8.79 5.48
C GLN A 6 -23.12 -8.00 4.20
N ASP A 7 -22.53 -6.85 4.35
CA ASP A 7 -22.27 -5.94 3.22
C ASP A 7 -20.78 -5.95 2.83
N LEU A 8 -20.51 -5.93 1.54
CA LEU A 8 -19.17 -5.82 0.97
C LEU A 8 -18.98 -4.47 0.29
N THR A 9 -17.93 -3.74 0.64
CA THR A 9 -17.54 -2.52 -0.06
C THR A 9 -16.12 -2.69 -0.60
N ILE A 10 -15.96 -2.49 -1.91
CA ILE A 10 -14.67 -2.51 -2.59
C ILE A 10 -14.30 -1.07 -2.93
N LEU A 11 -13.20 -0.59 -2.39
CA LEU A 11 -12.70 0.77 -2.63
C LEU A 11 -11.35 0.72 -3.34
N THR A 12 -11.33 1.12 -4.60
CA THR A 12 -10.10 1.39 -5.32
C THR A 12 -9.76 2.86 -5.30
N SER A 13 -8.54 3.21 -4.98
CA SER A 13 -8.07 4.59 -5.07
C SER A 13 -6.54 4.65 -5.18
N PRO A 14 -5.98 5.65 -5.88
CA PRO A 14 -4.55 5.72 -6.15
C PRO A 14 -3.69 5.60 -4.90
N PRO A 15 -2.44 5.13 -5.00
CA PRO A 15 -1.49 5.23 -3.90
C PRO A 15 -1.38 6.68 -3.43
N ALA A 16 -1.18 6.89 -2.13
CA ALA A 16 -1.13 8.21 -1.50
C ALA A 16 -2.43 9.04 -1.61
N SER A 17 -3.57 8.44 -1.93
CA SER A 17 -4.88 9.12 -1.96
C SER A 17 -5.45 9.42 -0.57
N GLY A 18 -4.92 8.79 0.48
CA GLY A 18 -5.40 8.99 1.85
C GLY A 18 -6.27 7.86 2.41
N LYS A 19 -6.20 6.65 1.88
CA LYS A 19 -6.92 5.48 2.41
C LYS A 19 -6.78 5.33 3.93
N THR A 20 -5.56 5.42 4.44
CA THR A 20 -5.29 5.35 5.89
C THR A 20 -5.92 6.52 6.68
N TYR A 21 -6.02 7.71 6.08
CA TYR A 21 -6.73 8.84 6.69
C TYR A 21 -8.24 8.58 6.75
N TRP A 22 -8.79 7.98 5.70
CA TRP A 22 -10.19 7.61 5.66
C TRP A 22 -10.55 6.61 6.79
N ILE A 23 -9.73 5.58 7.03
CA ILE A 23 -9.91 4.66 8.17
C ILE A 23 -9.96 5.44 9.49
N SER A 24 -9.09 6.44 9.67
CA SER A 24 -9.12 7.31 10.85
C SER A 24 -10.45 8.09 10.99
N LYS A 25 -11.05 8.47 9.86
CA LYS A 25 -12.36 9.17 9.88
C LYS A 25 -13.53 8.23 10.16
N LEU A 26 -13.47 6.99 9.72
CA LEU A 26 -14.46 5.97 10.12
C LEU A 26 -14.53 5.82 11.64
N GLN A 27 -13.39 5.87 12.31
CA GLN A 27 -13.33 5.78 13.77
C GLN A 27 -14.05 6.94 14.49
N GLU A 28 -14.14 8.13 13.87
CA GLU A 28 -14.89 9.26 14.44
C GLU A 28 -16.41 9.01 14.42
N VAL A 29 -16.88 8.17 13.50
CA VAL A 29 -18.29 7.82 13.30
C VAL A 29 -18.69 6.53 14.01
N LEU A 30 -17.79 5.55 14.00
CA LEU A 30 -17.97 4.25 14.61
C LEU A 30 -17.24 4.19 15.97
N LYS A 31 -17.74 3.40 16.92
CA LYS A 31 -17.01 3.13 18.15
C LYS A 31 -15.70 2.39 17.83
N SER A 32 -14.65 2.73 18.55
CA SER A 32 -13.29 2.20 18.31
C SER A 32 -13.18 0.67 18.42
N ASP A 33 -14.02 0.04 19.24
CA ASP A 33 -14.06 -1.40 19.44
C ASP A 33 -14.80 -2.17 18.33
N GLN A 34 -15.39 -1.46 17.37
CA GLN A 34 -16.14 -2.06 16.25
C GLN A 34 -15.29 -2.29 14.99
N ILE A 35 -14.07 -1.76 14.93
CA ILE A 35 -13.25 -1.81 13.72
C ILE A 35 -12.05 -2.75 13.90
N LEU A 36 -11.87 -3.63 12.92
CA LEU A 36 -10.68 -4.46 12.72
C LEU A 36 -10.05 -4.13 11.38
N VAL A 37 -8.75 -3.85 11.37
CA VAL A 37 -7.97 -3.68 10.14
C VAL A 37 -7.03 -4.87 9.99
N ILE A 38 -7.14 -5.58 8.87
CA ILE A 38 -6.21 -6.63 8.48
C ILE A 38 -5.25 -6.06 7.45
N SER A 39 -3.97 -5.98 7.82
CA SER A 39 -2.90 -5.53 6.94
C SER A 39 -1.95 -6.69 6.63
N PRO A 40 -1.76 -7.06 5.35
CA PRO A 40 -0.89 -8.18 4.99
C PRO A 40 0.59 -7.92 5.27
N LEU A 41 0.96 -6.67 5.50
CA LEU A 41 2.34 -6.23 5.72
C LEU A 41 2.57 -5.83 7.18
N ARG A 42 3.48 -6.54 7.86
CA ARG A 42 3.81 -6.27 9.27
C ARG A 42 4.26 -4.82 9.51
N ALA A 43 5.14 -4.30 8.65
CA ALA A 43 5.62 -2.92 8.78
C ALA A 43 4.49 -1.89 8.66
N LEU A 44 3.49 -2.13 7.81
CA LEU A 44 2.32 -1.28 7.68
C LEU A 44 1.39 -1.42 8.89
N ALA A 45 1.16 -2.65 9.36
CA ALA A 45 0.38 -2.90 10.56
C ALA A 45 0.99 -2.16 11.78
N ASP A 46 2.31 -2.22 11.95
CA ASP A 46 3.02 -1.54 13.04
C ASP A 46 2.90 -0.01 12.93
N GLU A 47 3.05 0.57 11.72
CA GLU A 47 2.84 2.00 11.47
C GLU A 47 1.39 2.44 11.80
N CYS A 48 0.41 1.62 11.45
CA CYS A 48 -0.99 1.87 11.77
C CYS A 48 -1.25 1.80 13.28
N ARG A 49 -0.65 0.84 13.99
CA ARG A 49 -0.74 0.73 15.46
C ARG A 49 -0.14 1.94 16.16
N GLU A 50 1.03 2.40 15.71
CA GLU A 50 1.65 3.62 16.24
C GLU A 50 0.75 4.84 16.04
N LYS A 51 0.10 4.93 14.88
CA LYS A 51 -0.76 6.06 14.55
C LYS A 51 -2.09 6.07 15.31
N TRP A 52 -2.73 4.91 15.45
CA TRP A 52 -4.08 4.81 15.99
C TRP A 52 -4.12 4.35 17.44
N GLY A 53 -3.00 3.79 17.97
CA GLY A 53 -2.95 3.23 19.32
C GLY A 53 -3.98 2.11 19.49
N GLU A 54 -4.65 2.10 20.63
CA GLU A 54 -5.70 1.13 20.96
C GLU A 54 -7.07 1.45 20.30
N LYS A 55 -7.16 2.58 19.60
CA LYS A 55 -8.42 3.07 19.04
C LYS A 55 -8.94 2.22 17.88
N ILE A 56 -8.06 1.57 17.13
CA ILE A 56 -8.41 0.65 16.03
C ILE A 56 -7.60 -0.62 16.22
N CYS A 57 -8.28 -1.76 16.20
CA CYS A 57 -7.62 -3.06 16.23
C CYS A 57 -6.94 -3.32 14.89
N VAL A 58 -5.61 -3.44 14.86
CA VAL A 58 -4.83 -3.72 13.64
C VAL A 58 -4.07 -5.02 13.81
N MET A 59 -4.22 -5.94 12.86
CA MET A 59 -3.56 -7.25 12.86
C MET A 59 -3.03 -7.61 11.48
N THR A 60 -1.96 -8.42 11.47
CA THR A 60 -1.63 -9.19 10.26
C THR A 60 -2.51 -10.45 10.20
N PRO A 61 -2.63 -11.10 9.03
CA PRO A 61 -3.35 -12.38 8.93
C PRO A 61 -2.88 -13.42 9.94
N GLU A 62 -1.56 -13.54 10.14
CA GLU A 62 -0.97 -14.49 11.10
C GLU A 62 -1.36 -14.17 12.55
N GLU A 63 -1.34 -12.92 12.93
CA GLU A 63 -1.73 -12.48 14.28
C GLU A 63 -3.21 -12.75 14.52
N TRP A 64 -4.04 -12.54 13.50
CA TRP A 64 -5.46 -12.82 13.61
C TRP A 64 -5.75 -14.31 13.77
N LEU A 65 -5.05 -15.20 13.05
CA LEU A 65 -5.20 -16.65 13.21
C LEU A 65 -4.97 -17.13 14.65
N VAL A 66 -4.05 -16.45 15.35
CA VAL A 66 -3.77 -16.77 16.76
C VAL A 66 -4.82 -16.18 17.70
N LYS A 67 -5.25 -14.95 17.45
CA LYS A 67 -6.12 -14.19 18.38
C LYS A 67 -7.61 -14.41 18.12
N LYS A 68 -8.00 -14.76 16.89
CA LYS A 68 -9.40 -14.96 16.46
C LYS A 68 -10.34 -13.83 16.91
N THR A 69 -9.94 -12.59 16.62
CA THR A 69 -10.69 -11.39 17.01
C THR A 69 -11.70 -11.03 15.93
N PHE A 70 -12.98 -10.92 16.29
CA PHE A 70 -14.05 -10.52 15.38
C PHE A 70 -14.58 -9.14 15.74
N ARG A 71 -14.99 -8.36 14.73
CA ARG A 71 -15.57 -7.02 14.86
C ARG A 71 -16.70 -6.84 13.86
N GLU A 72 -17.55 -5.84 14.09
CA GLU A 72 -18.66 -5.51 13.18
C GLU A 72 -18.18 -5.04 11.82
N VAL A 73 -17.12 -4.26 11.80
CA VAL A 73 -16.52 -3.71 10.59
C VAL A 73 -15.11 -4.27 10.45
N VAL A 74 -14.85 -4.94 9.35
CA VAL A 74 -13.52 -5.39 8.99
C VAL A 74 -13.03 -4.66 7.74
N ILE A 75 -11.77 -4.26 7.75
CA ILE A 75 -11.11 -3.56 6.65
C ILE A 75 -9.87 -4.38 6.26
N PHE A 76 -9.85 -4.89 5.04
CA PHE A 76 -8.68 -5.52 4.46
C PHE A 76 -7.92 -4.48 3.65
N ASP A 77 -6.76 -4.04 4.15
CA ASP A 77 -5.91 -3.06 3.46
C ASP A 77 -4.95 -3.76 2.49
N GLU A 78 -4.61 -3.08 1.40
CA GLU A 78 -3.79 -3.61 0.29
C GLU A 78 -4.30 -4.99 -0.21
N PHE A 79 -5.62 -5.08 -0.43
CA PHE A 79 -6.31 -6.35 -0.71
C PHE A 79 -5.79 -7.08 -1.95
N HIS A 80 -5.26 -6.37 -2.97
CA HIS A 80 -4.62 -7.00 -4.12
C HIS A 80 -3.51 -8.00 -3.75
N LEU A 81 -2.87 -7.86 -2.57
CA LEU A 81 -1.86 -8.79 -2.09
C LEU A 81 -2.43 -10.16 -1.70
N PHE A 82 -3.75 -10.26 -1.45
CA PHE A 82 -4.41 -11.54 -1.21
C PHE A 82 -4.36 -12.42 -2.46
N PHE A 83 -4.50 -11.83 -3.65
CA PHE A 83 -4.36 -12.54 -4.92
C PHE A 83 -2.91 -12.94 -5.20
N TYR A 84 -1.96 -12.02 -5.02
CA TYR A 84 -0.55 -12.32 -5.31
C TYR A 84 0.12 -13.28 -4.34
N TRP A 85 -0.32 -13.30 -3.10
CA TRP A 85 0.31 -14.09 -2.04
C TRP A 85 -0.56 -15.23 -1.52
N GLY A 86 -1.86 -15.08 -1.59
CA GLY A 86 -2.82 -16.04 -1.03
C GLY A 86 -2.84 -17.38 -1.75
N ASP A 87 -2.56 -17.40 -3.04
CA ASP A 87 -2.63 -18.64 -3.81
C ASP A 87 -1.40 -19.54 -3.64
N SER A 88 -0.27 -19.00 -3.24
CA SER A 88 0.99 -19.78 -3.17
C SER A 88 1.82 -19.52 -1.93
N PHE A 89 2.12 -18.26 -1.67
CA PHE A 89 3.09 -17.87 -0.64
C PHE A 89 2.48 -17.81 0.77
N ARG A 90 1.22 -17.37 0.91
CA ARG A 90 0.51 -17.17 2.20
C ARG A 90 -0.96 -17.60 2.11
N PRO A 91 -1.25 -18.88 1.87
CA PRO A 91 -2.63 -19.35 1.60
C PRO A 91 -3.61 -19.08 2.76
N MET A 92 -3.12 -18.96 4.00
CA MET A 92 -3.94 -18.58 5.14
C MET A 92 -4.58 -17.20 5.00
N MET A 93 -4.15 -16.33 4.08
CA MET A 93 -4.78 -15.03 3.86
C MET A 93 -6.24 -15.18 3.41
N TRP A 94 -6.52 -16.14 2.52
CA TRP A 94 -7.89 -16.43 2.09
C TRP A 94 -8.73 -17.05 3.23
N GLU A 95 -8.15 -17.97 4.03
CA GLU A 95 -8.82 -18.50 5.23
C GLU A 95 -9.24 -17.36 6.16
N VAL A 96 -8.33 -16.45 6.47
CA VAL A 96 -8.59 -15.26 7.31
C VAL A 96 -9.68 -14.38 6.71
N PHE A 97 -9.63 -14.13 5.40
CA PHE A 97 -10.64 -13.32 4.73
C PHE A 97 -12.04 -13.92 4.86
N PHE A 98 -12.21 -15.18 4.47
CA PHE A 98 -13.52 -15.82 4.50
C PHE A 98 -14.05 -15.97 5.93
N GLU A 99 -13.20 -16.42 6.87
CA GLU A 99 -13.64 -16.60 8.25
C GLU A 99 -14.07 -15.29 8.91
N ILE A 100 -13.31 -14.19 8.77
CA ILE A 100 -13.69 -12.89 9.34
C ILE A 100 -14.96 -12.36 8.70
N SER A 101 -15.06 -12.42 7.38
CA SER A 101 -16.19 -11.86 6.64
C SER A 101 -17.51 -12.50 7.03
N LEU A 102 -17.52 -13.80 7.38
CA LEU A 102 -18.72 -14.49 7.85
C LEU A 102 -19.28 -13.93 9.17
N PHE A 103 -18.45 -13.32 10.01
CA PHE A 103 -18.86 -12.81 11.34
C PHE A 103 -18.94 -11.27 11.38
N SER A 104 -18.55 -10.58 10.31
CA SER A 104 -18.62 -9.12 10.21
C SER A 104 -19.88 -8.69 9.48
N SER A 105 -20.50 -7.60 9.91
CA SER A 105 -21.65 -7.02 9.19
C SER A 105 -21.22 -6.15 8.02
N GLN A 106 -20.00 -5.61 8.06
CA GLN A 106 -19.44 -4.81 6.98
C GLN A 106 -18.01 -5.23 6.70
N THR A 107 -17.75 -5.62 5.47
CA THR A 107 -16.41 -5.98 4.97
C THR A 107 -15.98 -4.94 3.94
N TRP A 108 -14.78 -4.38 4.14
CA TRP A 108 -14.19 -3.39 3.24
C TRP A 108 -12.89 -3.91 2.64
N LEU A 109 -12.79 -3.86 1.32
CA LEU A 109 -11.57 -4.19 0.58
C LEU A 109 -10.95 -2.89 0.08
N LEU A 110 -9.78 -2.53 0.60
CA LEU A 110 -9.07 -1.32 0.19
C LEU A 110 -7.85 -1.68 -0.64
N THR A 111 -7.73 -1.07 -1.80
CA THR A 111 -6.55 -1.25 -2.65
C THR A 111 -6.33 -0.06 -3.59
N ALA A 112 -5.13 0.04 -4.15
CA ALA A 112 -4.85 1.00 -5.21
C ALA A 112 -4.93 0.38 -6.60
N THR A 113 -4.90 -0.94 -6.67
CA THR A 113 -4.78 -1.66 -7.94
C THR A 113 -5.58 -2.96 -7.89
N LEU A 114 -6.41 -3.16 -8.91
CA LEU A 114 -7.10 -4.42 -9.18
C LEU A 114 -7.05 -4.67 -10.69
N SER A 115 -6.51 -5.81 -11.10
CA SER A 115 -6.61 -6.27 -12.48
C SER A 115 -8.05 -6.70 -12.80
N GLU A 116 -8.40 -6.85 -14.08
CA GLU A 116 -9.72 -7.33 -14.47
C GLU A 116 -9.97 -8.76 -13.94
N GLU A 117 -8.96 -9.63 -13.98
CA GLU A 117 -9.02 -10.98 -13.41
C GLU A 117 -9.37 -10.95 -11.91
N MET A 118 -8.70 -10.08 -11.12
CA MET A 118 -9.02 -9.92 -9.69
C MET A 118 -10.45 -9.41 -9.47
N LYS A 119 -10.96 -8.56 -10.35
CA LYS A 119 -12.35 -8.07 -10.27
C LYS A 119 -13.36 -9.19 -10.55
N GLU A 120 -13.05 -10.05 -11.51
CA GLU A 120 -13.86 -11.24 -11.82
C GLU A 120 -13.90 -12.18 -10.61
N ASP A 121 -12.75 -12.48 -10.00
CA ASP A 121 -12.67 -13.31 -8.81
C ASP A 121 -13.44 -12.70 -7.63
N ILE A 122 -13.30 -11.39 -7.40
CA ILE A 122 -14.09 -10.67 -6.37
C ILE A 122 -15.58 -10.83 -6.65
N SER A 123 -16.01 -10.70 -7.91
CA SER A 123 -17.40 -10.84 -8.30
C SER A 123 -17.94 -12.25 -8.01
N LEU A 124 -17.11 -13.28 -8.17
CA LEU A 124 -17.49 -14.67 -7.86
C LEU A 124 -17.73 -14.89 -6.37
N PHE A 125 -16.77 -14.52 -5.50
CA PHE A 125 -16.96 -14.75 -4.05
C PHE A 125 -17.88 -13.71 -3.39
N SER A 126 -18.11 -12.56 -4.02
CA SER A 126 -18.98 -11.53 -3.47
C SER A 126 -20.46 -11.93 -3.42
N THR A 127 -20.84 -12.98 -4.14
CA THR A 127 -22.22 -13.54 -4.13
C THR A 127 -22.71 -14.01 -2.76
N GLN A 128 -21.80 -14.20 -1.80
CA GLN A 128 -22.14 -14.52 -0.40
C GLN A 128 -22.58 -13.32 0.43
N PHE A 129 -22.42 -12.09 -0.07
CA PHE A 129 -22.80 -10.87 0.63
C PHE A 129 -24.17 -10.37 0.18
N ASP A 130 -24.92 -9.76 1.11
CA ASP A 130 -26.28 -9.26 0.83
C ASP A 130 -26.26 -8.02 -0.05
N GLN A 131 -25.26 -7.14 0.14
CA GLN A 131 -25.07 -5.93 -0.66
C GLN A 131 -23.60 -5.77 -1.05
N ILE A 132 -23.39 -5.34 -2.29
CA ILE A 132 -22.05 -5.12 -2.83
C ILE A 132 -21.98 -3.68 -3.34
N LEU A 133 -20.99 -2.94 -2.88
CA LEU A 133 -20.72 -1.56 -3.30
C LEU A 133 -19.32 -1.45 -3.88
N TRP A 134 -19.20 -1.05 -5.14
CA TRP A 134 -17.95 -0.72 -5.80
C TRP A 134 -17.73 0.78 -5.82
N LEU A 135 -16.64 1.23 -5.24
CA LEU A 135 -16.22 2.63 -5.21
C LEU A 135 -14.88 2.77 -5.92
N ASP A 136 -14.91 3.18 -7.18
CA ASP A 136 -13.69 3.40 -7.96
C ASP A 136 -13.32 4.88 -7.96
N HIS A 137 -12.25 5.22 -7.24
CA HIS A 137 -11.64 6.55 -7.19
C HIS A 137 -10.32 6.61 -7.95
N GLY A 138 -10.08 5.66 -8.83
CA GLY A 138 -8.88 5.54 -9.65
C GLY A 138 -8.14 4.23 -9.40
N ASN A 139 -8.55 3.20 -10.14
CA ASN A 139 -7.88 1.91 -10.18
C ASN A 139 -6.67 1.99 -11.11
N GLN A 140 -5.53 1.41 -10.68
CA GLN A 140 -4.29 1.33 -11.46
C GLN A 140 -3.79 2.70 -11.98
N VAL A 141 -3.93 3.75 -11.18
CA VAL A 141 -3.56 5.12 -11.56
C VAL A 141 -2.55 5.70 -10.58
N LEU A 142 -1.61 6.48 -11.08
CA LEU A 142 -0.73 7.31 -10.25
C LEU A 142 -1.41 8.64 -9.94
N LYS A 143 -1.56 8.96 -8.65
CA LYS A 143 -2.03 10.28 -8.20
C LYS A 143 -1.12 11.41 -8.69
N PHE A 144 0.19 11.17 -8.62
CA PHE A 144 1.22 12.09 -9.11
C PHE A 144 2.13 11.34 -10.08
N LYS A 145 2.20 11.83 -11.32
CA LYS A 145 3.12 11.28 -12.33
C LYS A 145 4.55 11.77 -12.07
N PRO A 146 5.56 10.96 -12.36
CA PRO A 146 6.92 11.45 -12.44
C PRO A 146 7.01 12.59 -13.46
N THR A 147 7.81 13.60 -13.13
CA THR A 147 8.09 14.69 -14.10
C THR A 147 8.94 14.19 -15.26
N ARG A 148 9.66 13.10 -15.07
CA ARG A 148 10.51 12.50 -16.09
C ARG A 148 10.61 10.99 -15.93
N TYR A 149 10.34 10.27 -17.03
CA TYR A 149 10.68 8.86 -17.20
C TYR A 149 11.91 8.73 -18.09
N LEU A 150 12.90 7.92 -17.67
CA LEU A 150 14.07 7.59 -18.45
C LEU A 150 14.18 6.07 -18.60
N LYS A 151 14.07 5.59 -19.84
CA LYS A 151 14.37 4.20 -20.16
C LYS A 151 15.89 4.05 -20.27
N ALA A 152 16.46 3.20 -19.43
CA ALA A 152 17.87 2.89 -19.44
C ALA A 152 18.18 1.77 -20.45
N PRO A 153 19.33 1.80 -21.13
CA PRO A 153 19.70 0.74 -22.06
C PRO A 153 19.96 -0.59 -21.34
N ASP A 154 20.55 -0.54 -20.16
CA ASP A 154 20.85 -1.72 -19.35
C ASP A 154 21.07 -1.36 -17.87
N LYS A 155 21.21 -2.37 -17.03
CA LYS A 155 21.46 -2.24 -15.58
C LYS A 155 22.81 -1.58 -15.28
N LYS A 156 23.84 -1.79 -16.09
CA LYS A 156 25.18 -1.19 -15.89
C LYS A 156 25.13 0.32 -16.04
N TRP A 157 24.36 0.79 -17.01
CA TRP A 157 24.14 2.23 -17.20
C TRP A 157 23.43 2.84 -15.98
N ILE A 158 22.36 2.20 -15.45
CA ILE A 158 21.70 2.68 -14.22
C ILE A 158 22.69 2.75 -13.08
N MET A 159 23.50 1.71 -12.91
CA MET A 159 24.51 1.67 -11.83
C MET A 159 25.53 2.80 -11.98
N SER A 160 26.00 3.08 -13.20
CA SER A 160 26.89 4.23 -13.42
C SER A 160 26.26 5.57 -13.07
N GLN A 161 24.95 5.73 -13.32
CA GLN A 161 24.22 6.94 -12.90
C GLN A 161 24.15 7.05 -11.38
N ILE A 162 23.89 5.94 -10.66
CA ILE A 162 23.85 5.90 -9.20
C ILE A 162 25.23 6.24 -8.61
N GLU A 163 26.32 5.68 -9.15
CA GLU A 163 27.68 5.88 -8.69
C GLU A 163 28.19 7.31 -8.94
N ASN A 164 27.68 7.97 -9.97
CA ASN A 164 28.00 9.37 -10.30
C ASN A 164 27.09 10.39 -9.58
N GLU A 165 26.15 9.94 -8.74
CA GLU A 165 25.36 10.84 -7.92
C GLU A 165 26.27 11.56 -6.90
N ILE A 166 25.88 12.75 -6.55
CA ILE A 166 26.57 13.54 -5.52
C ILE A 166 25.78 13.39 -4.21
N PRO A 167 26.44 13.21 -3.05
CA PRO A 167 25.77 13.29 -1.77
C PRO A 167 24.96 14.57 -1.68
N ALA A 168 23.67 14.46 -1.62
CA ALA A 168 22.75 15.61 -1.68
C ALA A 168 21.63 15.41 -0.64
N LYS A 169 20.92 16.52 -0.34
CA LYS A 169 19.74 16.47 0.55
C LYS A 169 18.58 15.62 0.02
N ASP A 170 18.64 15.17 -1.24
CA ASP A 170 17.57 14.46 -1.93
C ASP A 170 17.72 12.96 -1.76
N VAL A 171 16.71 12.31 -1.20
CA VAL A 171 16.68 10.85 -1.03
C VAL A 171 16.35 10.16 -2.34
N LYS A 172 17.11 9.12 -2.66
CA LYS A 172 16.94 8.28 -3.84
C LYS A 172 16.51 6.87 -3.40
N LEU A 173 15.56 6.29 -4.12
CA LEU A 173 15.06 4.94 -3.86
C LEU A 173 15.52 4.00 -4.97
N VAL A 174 16.18 2.91 -4.59
CA VAL A 174 16.70 1.90 -5.52
C VAL A 174 15.97 0.58 -5.27
N PHE A 175 15.28 0.08 -6.28
CA PHE A 175 14.62 -1.21 -6.23
C PHE A 175 15.49 -2.29 -6.87
N CYS A 176 15.79 -3.33 -6.09
CA CYS A 176 16.52 -4.53 -6.48
C CYS A 176 15.59 -5.74 -6.55
N GLN A 177 15.92 -6.70 -7.38
CA GLN A 177 15.14 -7.94 -7.50
C GLN A 177 15.39 -8.88 -6.31
N TYR A 178 16.65 -9.01 -5.89
CA TYR A 178 17.08 -9.96 -4.87
C TYR A 178 17.65 -9.28 -3.62
N ARG A 179 17.53 -9.94 -2.47
CA ARG A 179 18.02 -9.45 -1.17
C ARG A 179 19.55 -9.25 -1.18
N GLU A 180 20.28 -10.15 -1.80
CA GLU A 180 21.75 -10.11 -1.91
C GLU A 180 22.20 -8.85 -2.66
N GLU A 181 21.46 -8.44 -3.69
CA GLU A 181 21.74 -7.21 -4.43
C GLU A 181 21.57 -5.98 -3.54
N VAL A 182 20.51 -5.92 -2.71
CA VAL A 182 20.27 -4.81 -1.78
C VAL A 182 21.50 -4.61 -0.88
N PHE A 183 22.00 -5.68 -0.26
CA PHE A 183 23.16 -5.57 0.63
C PHE A 183 24.47 -5.32 -0.12
N SER A 184 24.64 -5.88 -1.30
CA SER A 184 25.82 -5.66 -2.13
C SER A 184 25.94 -4.21 -2.56
N TYR A 185 24.85 -3.62 -3.09
CA TYR A 185 24.85 -2.22 -3.50
C TYR A 185 24.95 -1.26 -2.32
N ALA A 186 24.30 -1.56 -1.19
CA ALA A 186 24.44 -0.75 0.01
C ALA A 186 25.90 -0.67 0.48
N ARG A 187 26.60 -1.80 0.53
CA ARG A 187 28.04 -1.83 0.90
C ARG A 187 28.89 -1.02 -0.07
N LYS A 188 28.67 -1.17 -1.38
CA LYS A 188 29.41 -0.44 -2.41
C LYS A 188 29.20 1.08 -2.30
N LEU A 189 27.97 1.53 -2.17
CA LEU A 189 27.64 2.96 -2.04
C LEU A 189 28.14 3.54 -0.72
N THR A 190 28.06 2.79 0.38
CA THR A 190 28.63 3.22 1.66
C THR A 190 30.16 3.36 1.60
N ALA A 191 30.83 2.45 0.92
CA ALA A 191 32.28 2.57 0.69
C ALA A 191 32.66 3.79 -0.18
N SER A 192 31.73 4.27 -1.01
CA SER A 192 31.86 5.51 -1.79
C SER A 192 31.43 6.77 -1.02
N GLY A 193 31.14 6.66 0.28
CA GLY A 193 30.82 7.80 1.14
C GLY A 193 29.34 8.16 1.25
N PHE A 194 28.41 7.40 0.65
CA PHE A 194 26.98 7.64 0.76
C PHE A 194 26.39 7.02 2.03
N THR A 195 25.36 7.67 2.56
CA THR A 195 24.52 7.10 3.62
C THR A 195 23.40 6.25 3.01
N CYS A 196 23.33 4.96 3.39
CA CYS A 196 22.40 4.01 2.83
C CYS A 196 21.50 3.39 3.91
N LEU A 197 20.21 3.28 3.62
CA LEU A 197 19.27 2.42 4.37
C LEU A 197 18.86 1.24 3.48
N THR A 198 18.84 0.04 4.06
CA THR A 198 18.38 -1.18 3.39
C THR A 198 17.01 -1.60 3.90
N CYS A 199 16.16 -2.12 3.01
CA CYS A 199 14.88 -2.69 3.38
C CYS A 199 14.60 -3.95 2.56
N VAL A 200 14.48 -5.08 3.24
CA VAL A 200 14.13 -6.37 2.64
C VAL A 200 13.04 -7.05 3.46
N GLY A 201 12.27 -7.93 2.82
CA GLY A 201 11.19 -8.64 3.50
C GLY A 201 11.68 -9.44 4.71
N GLY A 202 10.89 -9.45 5.79
CA GLY A 202 11.21 -10.17 7.02
C GLY A 202 12.17 -9.47 7.98
N GLU A 203 12.67 -8.26 7.66
CA GLU A 203 13.52 -7.48 8.57
C GLU A 203 12.78 -6.34 9.25
N SER A 204 12.76 -6.35 10.58
CA SER A 204 12.26 -5.23 11.41
C SER A 204 13.26 -4.06 11.50
N ARG A 205 14.51 -4.27 11.04
CA ARG A 205 15.60 -3.28 11.17
C ARG A 205 15.34 -1.96 10.45
N PHE A 206 14.61 -1.97 9.34
CA PHE A 206 14.32 -0.74 8.58
C PHE A 206 13.63 0.32 9.44
N MET A 207 12.57 -0.06 10.17
CA MET A 207 11.85 0.86 11.05
C MET A 207 12.73 1.33 12.22
N ALA A 208 13.52 0.42 12.81
CA ALA A 208 14.43 0.78 13.89
C ALA A 208 15.55 1.74 13.42
N MET A 209 16.07 1.58 12.21
CA MET A 209 17.08 2.48 11.65
C MET A 209 16.49 3.82 11.22
N LYS A 210 15.25 3.84 10.70
CA LYS A 210 14.51 5.06 10.38
C LYS A 210 14.30 5.94 11.62
N LEU A 211 13.98 5.32 12.75
CA LEU A 211 13.76 6.02 14.03
C LEU A 211 15.07 6.55 14.66
N LYS A 212 16.21 5.86 14.43
CA LYS A 212 17.51 6.27 15.00
C LYS A 212 18.22 7.38 14.23
N ASN A 213 17.95 7.50 12.92
CA ASN A 213 18.62 8.47 12.06
C ASN A 213 17.76 9.72 11.89
N ASN A 214 18.05 10.79 12.63
CA ASN A 214 17.46 12.12 12.42
C ASN A 214 17.87 12.76 11.08
N SER A 215 18.79 12.15 10.31
CA SER A 215 19.21 12.59 8.99
C SER A 215 18.62 11.71 7.89
N SER A 216 18.12 12.33 6.83
CA SER A 216 17.67 11.61 5.64
C SER A 216 18.86 10.90 4.97
N PRO A 217 18.76 9.60 4.61
CA PRO A 217 19.82 8.90 3.88
C PRO A 217 19.93 9.42 2.45
N ASP A 218 21.09 9.25 1.81
CA ASP A 218 21.23 9.52 0.38
C ASP A 218 20.47 8.48 -0.46
N PHE A 219 20.52 7.21 -0.02
CA PHE A 219 19.87 6.11 -0.69
C PHE A 219 19.04 5.25 0.25
N ILE A 220 17.85 4.86 -0.20
CA ILE A 220 17.09 3.74 0.33
C ILE A 220 17.16 2.63 -0.72
N ILE A 221 17.67 1.46 -0.35
CA ILE A 221 17.85 0.32 -1.25
C ILE A 221 16.96 -0.80 -0.77
N SER A 222 16.08 -1.28 -1.64
CA SER A 222 15.02 -2.21 -1.23
C SER A 222 14.67 -3.23 -2.29
N THR A 223 14.08 -4.33 -1.86
CA THR A 223 13.23 -5.16 -2.73
C THR A 223 11.83 -4.55 -2.85
N THR A 224 10.90 -5.23 -3.53
CA THR A 224 9.49 -4.80 -3.67
C THR A 224 8.78 -4.57 -2.34
N VAL A 225 9.31 -5.01 -1.21
CA VAL A 225 8.69 -4.85 0.12
C VAL A 225 8.36 -3.38 0.45
N LEU A 226 9.15 -2.43 -0.03
CA LEU A 226 8.85 -1.00 0.14
C LEU A 226 7.83 -0.45 -0.88
N SER A 227 7.31 -1.26 -1.77
CA SER A 227 6.24 -0.81 -2.67
C SER A 227 4.91 -0.54 -1.94
N HIS A 228 4.76 -1.00 -0.70
CA HIS A 228 3.51 -0.91 0.05
C HIS A 228 3.68 -0.16 1.39
N GLY A 229 2.74 0.72 1.67
CA GLY A 229 2.35 1.26 2.98
C GLY A 229 3.32 2.18 3.72
N VAL A 230 4.59 1.86 3.83
CA VAL A 230 5.56 2.56 4.69
C VAL A 230 5.72 4.04 4.32
N ASN A 231 5.68 4.92 5.31
CA ASN A 231 5.92 6.35 5.11
C ASN A 231 7.42 6.62 4.93
N LEU A 232 7.81 7.04 3.73
CA LEU A 232 9.18 7.36 3.35
C LEU A 232 9.40 8.88 3.33
N PRO A 233 10.66 9.36 3.45
CA PRO A 233 10.99 10.76 3.17
C PRO A 233 10.66 11.11 1.71
N ASP A 234 10.82 12.37 1.34
CA ASP A 234 10.55 12.84 -0.02
C ASP A 234 11.57 12.24 -1.00
N ILE A 235 11.09 11.30 -1.83
CA ILE A 235 11.89 10.62 -2.84
C ILE A 235 11.93 11.47 -4.12
N LYS A 236 13.12 11.81 -4.59
CA LYS A 236 13.35 12.61 -5.81
C LYS A 236 13.70 11.78 -7.03
N THR A 237 14.27 10.60 -6.81
CA THR A 237 14.62 9.68 -7.90
C THR A 237 14.33 8.25 -7.48
N ILE A 238 13.70 7.51 -8.38
CA ILE A 238 13.47 6.08 -8.23
C ILE A 238 14.24 5.36 -9.33
N TYR A 239 15.04 4.38 -8.94
CA TYR A 239 15.81 3.51 -9.82
C TYR A 239 15.24 2.09 -9.77
N PHE A 240 14.94 1.50 -10.92
CA PHE A 240 14.55 0.10 -11.05
C PHE A 240 15.72 -0.69 -11.69
N LEU A 241 16.37 -1.54 -10.91
CA LEU A 241 17.51 -2.35 -11.39
C LEU A 241 17.07 -3.66 -12.07
N TYR A 242 15.77 -3.85 -12.28
CA TYR A 242 15.20 -5.00 -12.97
C TYR A 242 13.90 -4.60 -13.66
N PRO A 243 13.44 -5.32 -14.71
CA PRO A 243 12.16 -5.08 -15.34
C PRO A 243 11.00 -5.41 -14.37
N VAL A 244 10.05 -4.50 -14.23
CA VAL A 244 8.82 -4.74 -13.46
C VAL A 244 7.67 -4.96 -14.43
N ASN A 245 7.35 -6.21 -14.70
CA ASN A 245 6.35 -6.59 -15.72
C ASN A 245 4.91 -6.46 -15.19
N ASN A 246 4.72 -6.50 -13.88
CA ASN A 246 3.40 -6.38 -13.26
C ASN A 246 3.07 -4.90 -13.04
N LEU A 247 1.94 -4.45 -13.63
CA LEU A 247 1.50 -3.06 -13.59
C LEU A 247 1.18 -2.59 -12.17
N ASP A 248 0.59 -3.43 -11.34
CA ASP A 248 0.22 -3.10 -9.97
C ASP A 248 1.46 -2.80 -9.13
N PHE A 249 2.48 -3.67 -9.19
CA PHE A 249 3.75 -3.42 -8.53
C PHE A 249 4.46 -2.19 -9.09
N TRP A 250 4.43 -1.99 -10.40
CA TRP A 250 4.99 -0.78 -11.01
C TRP A 250 4.37 0.49 -10.44
N ILE A 251 3.03 0.55 -10.39
CA ILE A 251 2.30 1.70 -9.87
C ILE A 251 2.64 1.93 -8.40
N GLN A 252 2.61 0.87 -7.58
CA GLN A 252 2.91 0.94 -6.15
C GLN A 252 4.34 1.43 -5.88
N MET A 253 5.32 0.91 -6.63
CA MET A 253 6.73 1.27 -6.50
C MET A 253 6.98 2.70 -6.98
N THR A 254 6.42 3.09 -8.13
CA THR A 254 6.54 4.44 -8.69
C THR A 254 5.87 5.49 -7.79
N ALA A 255 4.74 5.16 -7.19
CA ALA A 255 4.03 6.05 -6.26
C ALA A 255 4.78 6.30 -4.92
N ARG A 256 5.98 5.77 -4.76
CA ARG A 256 6.87 6.16 -3.65
C ARG A 256 7.47 7.54 -3.84
N GLY A 257 7.63 8.00 -5.07
CA GLY A 257 7.97 9.38 -5.39
C GLY A 257 6.75 10.29 -5.40
N GLY A 258 6.96 11.58 -5.26
CA GLY A 258 5.94 12.60 -5.46
C GLY A 258 4.75 12.59 -4.48
N ARG A 259 4.81 11.89 -3.37
CA ARG A 259 3.67 11.69 -2.44
C ARG A 259 3.03 12.98 -1.92
N ARG A 260 3.80 14.06 -1.86
CA ARG A 260 3.34 15.40 -1.43
C ARG A 260 3.21 16.37 -2.59
N GLY A 261 3.15 15.87 -3.84
CA GLY A 261 3.08 16.68 -5.04
C GLY A 261 4.43 17.23 -5.52
N GLN A 262 5.55 16.82 -4.90
CA GLN A 262 6.88 17.24 -5.35
C GLN A 262 7.28 16.53 -6.65
N ASN A 263 8.12 17.21 -7.42
CA ASN A 263 8.70 16.66 -8.64
C ASN A 263 9.64 15.49 -8.33
N TYR A 264 9.56 14.44 -9.13
CA TYR A 264 10.46 13.29 -9.05
C TYR A 264 10.68 12.66 -10.44
N LYS A 265 11.74 11.89 -10.58
CA LYS A 265 12.08 11.15 -11.80
C LYS A 265 12.13 9.65 -11.55
N VAL A 266 11.86 8.89 -12.59
CA VAL A 266 11.97 7.42 -12.61
C VAL A 266 12.95 7.02 -13.69
N ILE A 267 13.89 6.14 -13.34
CA ILE A 267 14.87 5.55 -14.24
C ILE A 267 14.72 4.03 -14.17
N ALA A 268 14.40 3.39 -15.28
CA ALA A 268 14.07 1.99 -15.32
C ALA A 268 14.56 1.32 -16.62
N LEU A 269 14.72 0.00 -16.59
CA LEU A 269 15.06 -0.79 -17.77
C LEU A 269 13.90 -0.86 -18.77
N ASP A 270 12.68 -0.88 -18.26
CA ASP A 270 11.47 -0.77 -19.05
C ASP A 270 10.51 0.23 -18.44
N VAL A 271 9.77 0.93 -19.28
CA VAL A 271 8.81 1.95 -18.86
C VAL A 271 7.46 1.56 -19.45
N PRO A 272 6.48 1.19 -18.62
CA PRO A 272 5.16 0.81 -19.11
C PRO A 272 4.53 1.91 -19.94
N GLN A 273 3.94 1.55 -21.05
CA GLN A 273 3.12 2.46 -21.85
C GLN A 273 1.74 2.60 -21.22
N GLY A 274 1.14 3.78 -21.29
CA GLY A 274 -0.28 3.95 -20.99
C GLY A 274 -0.63 4.19 -19.52
N LEU A 275 0.31 4.58 -18.66
CA LEU A 275 -0.06 5.05 -17.32
C LEU A 275 -0.95 6.31 -17.44
N GLU A 276 -2.23 6.12 -17.21
CA GLU A 276 -3.19 7.22 -17.27
C GLU A 276 -2.98 8.21 -16.13
N TRP A 277 -3.10 9.50 -16.46
CA TRP A 277 -3.11 10.58 -15.50
C TRP A 277 -4.50 10.69 -14.88
N ASN A 278 -4.60 10.62 -13.54
CA ASN A 278 -5.87 10.86 -12.87
C ASN A 278 -6.06 12.38 -12.64
N PRO A 279 -7.01 13.03 -13.33
CA PRO A 279 -7.31 14.45 -13.15
C PRO A 279 -8.00 14.78 -11.81
N TRP A 280 -8.27 13.78 -10.98
CA TRP A 280 -9.14 13.88 -9.80
C TRP A 280 -8.50 14.56 -8.57
N GLN A 281 -7.42 15.30 -8.72
CA GLN A 281 -6.80 16.02 -7.60
C GLN A 281 -7.78 16.89 -6.80
N ASN A 282 -8.82 17.43 -7.44
CA ASN A 282 -9.80 18.32 -6.81
C ASN A 282 -11.10 17.60 -6.36
N THR A 283 -11.35 16.40 -6.83
CA THR A 283 -12.64 15.71 -6.60
C THR A 283 -12.59 14.81 -5.36
N ILE A 284 -11.42 14.41 -4.90
CA ILE A 284 -11.23 13.53 -3.73
C ILE A 284 -11.95 14.08 -2.50
N HIS A 285 -11.88 15.40 -2.26
CA HIS A 285 -12.53 16.02 -1.09
C HIS A 285 -14.05 15.92 -1.15
N ILE A 286 -14.66 16.12 -2.32
CA ILE A 286 -16.11 16.05 -2.53
C ILE A 286 -16.60 14.60 -2.38
N LEU A 287 -15.87 13.65 -2.94
CA LEU A 287 -16.21 12.23 -2.85
C LEU A 287 -16.07 11.70 -1.42
N TRP A 288 -15.05 12.14 -0.67
CA TRP A 288 -14.90 11.85 0.74
C TRP A 288 -16.09 12.34 1.57
N GLN A 289 -16.57 13.56 1.31
CA GLN A 289 -17.75 14.07 1.99
C GLN A 289 -19.01 13.27 1.67
N ASN A 290 -19.17 12.83 0.42
CA ASN A 290 -20.31 12.00 0.02
C ASN A 290 -20.26 10.61 0.64
N LEU A 291 -19.07 10.00 0.73
CA LEU A 291 -18.87 8.71 1.38
C LEU A 291 -19.16 8.77 2.89
N LEU A 292 -18.67 9.81 3.56
CA LEU A 292 -18.97 10.04 4.98
C LEU A 292 -20.47 10.24 5.23
N ARG A 293 -21.19 10.93 4.32
CA ARG A 293 -22.65 11.06 4.37
C ARG A 293 -23.35 9.72 4.20
N PHE A 294 -22.88 8.88 3.28
CA PHE A 294 -23.44 7.55 3.05
C PHE A 294 -23.26 6.64 4.27
N ILE A 295 -22.07 6.64 4.88
CA ILE A 295 -21.79 5.88 6.10
C ILE A 295 -22.65 6.40 7.26
N SER A 296 -22.76 7.72 7.42
CA SER A 296 -23.61 8.35 8.43
C SER A 296 -25.08 7.94 8.27
N LEU A 297 -25.59 7.89 7.02
CA LEU A 297 -26.94 7.43 6.73
C LEU A 297 -27.13 5.94 7.08
N LYS A 298 -26.18 5.06 6.70
CA LYS A 298 -26.24 3.63 7.10
C LYS A 298 -26.16 3.43 8.61
N CYS A 299 -25.32 4.19 9.32
CA CYS A 299 -25.27 4.14 10.79
C CYS A 299 -26.57 4.66 11.44
N PHE A 300 -27.30 5.54 10.78
CA PHE A 300 -28.61 6.03 11.26
C PHE A 300 -29.70 4.96 11.12
N PHE A 301 -29.72 4.23 9.98
CA PHE A 301 -30.67 3.13 9.74
C PHE A 301 -30.39 1.85 10.56
N LEU A 302 -29.19 1.69 11.11
CA LEU A 302 -28.87 0.58 12.01
C LEU A 302 -29.25 0.86 13.48
N LYS A 303 -29.76 2.05 13.80
CA LYS A 303 -30.22 2.45 15.13
C LYS A 303 -31.74 2.51 15.28
N THR A 304 -32.47 2.31 14.18
CA THR A 304 -33.94 2.12 14.15
C THR A 304 -34.27 0.66 13.92
#